data_22b3ea05ff8e395406e302ba4fa6b5a5
#
_entry.id   22b3ea05ff8e395406e302ba4fa6b5a5
#
_cell.length_a   1.000
_cell.length_b   1.000
_cell.length_c   1.000
_cell.angle_alpha   90.00
_cell.angle_beta   90.00
_cell.angle_gamma   90.00
#
_symmetry.space_group_name_H-M   'P 1'
#
loop_
_entity.id
_entity.type
_entity.pdbx_description
1 polymer ?
#
loop_
_entity_poly.entity_id
_entity_poly.type
_entity_poly.pdbx_seq_one_letter_code
_entity_poly.pdbx_strand_id
1 'polypeptide(L)'
;MPARDPAVLRIALLALATALVAALALGLGSGGWDWQLVVTLRAPRVAAAAGVGSLLALAGLALQVLLRNPLADPYVLGHSTGASVGALAALLLGLQLWIGAASGALVAGLLLLWLARPALAAADDASPRLILLGAMLAAVFGAIATLMLALVPDQRLRGAIFWMVGDLSGADASLWNIVAAAVFVAWLWARGRSVDRLMLGADAAWLLGEPVRRLRLELLVFASLAVGLAVSTSGSVGFVGLVVAQGWRLAGVLRTRELALLSLLSGAALLMGADLLARIVVAPLELPVGAVMALVGAPCFIWFLARGLK
;
A
#
# COMPACT_ATOMS: atom_id res chain seq x y z
N MET A 1 34.55 3.95 21.44
CA MET A 1 33.77 3.93 20.18
C MET A 1 32.38 4.45 20.49
N PRO A 2 31.85 5.49 19.83
CA PRO A 2 30.48 5.91 20.06
C PRO A 2 29.55 4.74 19.69
N ALA A 3 28.68 4.35 20.60
CA ALA A 3 27.66 3.32 20.34
C ALA A 3 26.86 3.77 19.10
N ARG A 4 26.89 2.96 18.05
CA ARG A 4 26.11 3.24 16.83
C ARG A 4 24.65 3.32 17.23
N ASP A 5 23.97 4.38 16.82
CA ASP A 5 22.54 4.56 17.06
C ASP A 5 21.79 3.30 16.55
N PRO A 6 21.05 2.58 17.42
CA PRO A 6 20.38 1.35 17.05
C PRO A 6 19.42 1.52 15.86
N ALA A 7 18.89 2.71 15.66
CA ALA A 7 18.04 3.05 14.50
C ALA A 7 18.83 2.96 13.19
N VAL A 8 20.05 3.52 13.14
CA VAL A 8 20.90 3.49 11.95
C VAL A 8 21.27 2.03 11.58
N LEU A 9 21.58 1.22 12.58
CA LEU A 9 21.92 -0.20 12.35
C LEU A 9 20.70 -0.97 11.79
N ARG A 10 19.50 -0.77 12.35
CA ARG A 10 18.27 -1.40 11.86
C ARG A 10 17.98 -1.02 10.40
N ILE A 11 18.07 0.26 10.06
CA ILE A 11 17.83 0.75 8.69
C ILE A 11 18.89 0.18 7.73
N ALA A 12 20.16 0.14 8.11
CA ALA A 12 21.21 -0.40 7.27
C ALA A 12 21.06 -1.90 7.01
N LEU A 13 20.75 -2.69 8.05
CA LEU A 13 20.48 -4.13 7.91
C LEU A 13 19.27 -4.40 7.03
N LEU A 14 18.20 -3.62 7.21
CA LEU A 14 17.00 -3.76 6.40
C LEU A 14 17.24 -3.34 4.94
N ALA A 15 18.00 -2.28 4.70
CA ALA A 15 18.39 -1.89 3.35
C ALA A 15 19.19 -2.98 2.64
N LEU A 16 20.12 -3.62 3.35
CA LEU A 16 20.87 -4.78 2.84
C LEU A 16 19.94 -5.96 2.54
N ALA A 17 19.00 -6.28 3.43
CA ALA A 17 18.00 -7.34 3.23
C ALA A 17 17.11 -7.03 2.01
N THR A 18 16.66 -5.78 1.88
CA THR A 18 15.86 -5.33 0.72
C THR A 18 16.64 -5.47 -0.59
N ALA A 19 17.92 -5.08 -0.60
CA ALA A 19 18.80 -5.23 -1.76
C ALA A 19 19.02 -6.72 -2.10
N LEU A 20 19.17 -7.58 -1.10
CA LEU A 20 19.28 -9.03 -1.30
C LEU A 20 18.02 -9.62 -1.92
N VAL A 21 16.83 -9.25 -1.41
CA VAL A 21 15.54 -9.69 -2.00
C VAL A 21 15.41 -9.21 -3.43
N ALA A 22 15.79 -7.96 -3.74
CA ALA A 22 15.80 -7.45 -5.10
C ALA A 22 16.75 -8.24 -6.02
N ALA A 23 17.96 -8.55 -5.55
CA ALA A 23 18.92 -9.36 -6.31
C ALA A 23 18.39 -10.78 -6.58
N LEU A 24 17.76 -11.42 -5.58
CA LEU A 24 17.11 -12.73 -5.75
C LEU A 24 15.94 -12.65 -6.74
N ALA A 25 15.10 -11.61 -6.65
CA ALA A 25 13.97 -11.40 -7.55
C ALA A 25 14.38 -11.12 -9.00
N LEU A 26 15.55 -10.52 -9.23
CA LEU A 26 16.15 -10.34 -10.54
C LEU A 26 16.79 -11.64 -11.07
N GLY A 27 17.45 -12.41 -10.17
CA GLY A 27 18.19 -13.62 -10.55
C GLY A 27 17.31 -14.85 -10.77
N LEU A 28 16.25 -15.01 -9.95
CA LEU A 28 15.40 -16.20 -9.96
C LEU A 28 14.14 -16.01 -10.81
N GLY A 29 13.76 -17.06 -11.56
CA GLY A 29 12.53 -17.09 -12.37
C GLY A 29 12.48 -18.30 -13.28
N SER A 30 11.30 -18.62 -13.84
CA SER A 30 11.01 -19.80 -14.62
C SER A 30 11.81 -19.96 -15.93
N GLY A 31 12.38 -18.88 -16.48
CA GLY A 31 13.16 -18.89 -17.73
C GLY A 31 14.68 -19.03 -17.55
N GLY A 32 15.18 -19.38 -16.36
CA GLY A 32 16.62 -19.42 -16.08
C GLY A 32 17.28 -18.04 -16.06
N TRP A 33 18.63 -18.01 -16.14
CA TRP A 33 19.39 -16.74 -16.19
C TRP A 33 19.57 -16.31 -17.64
N ASP A 34 18.88 -15.25 -18.03
CA ASP A 34 19.05 -14.56 -19.31
C ASP A 34 19.03 -13.05 -19.06
N TRP A 35 20.07 -12.35 -19.51
CA TRP A 35 20.23 -10.91 -19.34
C TRP A 35 19.09 -10.13 -20.00
N GLN A 36 18.62 -10.56 -21.15
CA GLN A 36 17.53 -9.92 -21.85
C GLN A 36 16.22 -10.03 -21.04
N LEU A 37 15.91 -11.22 -20.50
CA LEU A 37 14.77 -11.41 -19.60
C LEU A 37 14.88 -10.58 -18.32
N VAL A 38 16.09 -10.45 -17.77
CA VAL A 38 16.30 -9.61 -16.58
C VAL A 38 15.98 -8.14 -16.88
N VAL A 39 16.47 -7.60 -17.97
CA VAL A 39 16.31 -6.16 -18.28
C VAL A 39 14.88 -5.85 -18.77
N THR A 40 14.29 -6.70 -19.60
CA THR A 40 12.99 -6.40 -20.25
C THR A 40 11.78 -6.78 -19.43
N LEU A 41 11.87 -7.82 -18.59
CA LEU A 41 10.72 -8.32 -17.84
C LEU A 41 10.91 -8.24 -16.32
N ARG A 42 12.06 -8.71 -15.79
CA ARG A 42 12.23 -8.82 -14.34
C ARG A 42 12.51 -7.49 -13.67
N ALA A 43 13.38 -6.66 -14.23
CA ALA A 43 13.75 -5.37 -13.62
C ALA A 43 12.56 -4.39 -13.55
N PRO A 44 11.75 -4.18 -14.61
CA PRO A 44 10.53 -3.40 -14.52
C PRO A 44 9.57 -3.90 -13.43
N ARG A 45 9.35 -5.20 -13.37
CA ARG A 45 8.45 -5.83 -12.40
C ARG A 45 8.97 -5.71 -10.96
N VAL A 46 10.26 -5.93 -10.72
CA VAL A 46 10.89 -5.75 -9.40
C VAL A 46 10.82 -4.28 -8.95
N ALA A 47 11.06 -3.33 -9.87
CA ALA A 47 10.92 -1.91 -9.58
C ALA A 47 9.47 -1.53 -9.24
N ALA A 48 8.49 -2.06 -9.99
CA ALA A 48 7.08 -1.87 -9.71
C ALA A 48 6.70 -2.46 -8.33
N ALA A 49 7.12 -3.70 -8.03
CA ALA A 49 6.90 -4.33 -6.72
C ALA A 49 7.51 -3.51 -5.58
N ALA A 50 8.74 -3.02 -5.74
CA ALA A 50 9.39 -2.18 -4.75
C ALA A 50 8.61 -0.88 -4.50
N GLY A 51 8.23 -0.17 -5.56
CA GLY A 51 7.49 1.09 -5.47
C GLY A 51 6.09 0.91 -4.87
N VAL A 52 5.33 -0.06 -5.36
CA VAL A 52 3.99 -0.39 -4.85
C VAL A 52 4.03 -0.81 -3.38
N GLY A 53 4.93 -1.73 -3.02
CA GLY A 53 5.09 -2.20 -1.65
C GLY A 53 5.45 -1.07 -0.69
N SER A 54 6.36 -0.18 -1.10
CA SER A 54 6.72 1.02 -0.35
C SER A 54 5.53 1.96 -0.14
N LEU A 55 4.77 2.26 -1.21
CA LEU A 55 3.60 3.14 -1.14
C LEU A 55 2.52 2.58 -0.22
N LEU A 56 2.20 1.29 -0.34
CA LEU A 56 1.19 0.63 0.51
C LEU A 56 1.61 0.61 1.98
N ALA A 57 2.89 0.34 2.28
CA ALA A 57 3.41 0.37 3.65
C ALA A 57 3.35 1.77 4.26
N LEU A 58 3.73 2.81 3.52
CA LEU A 58 3.66 4.21 3.97
C LEU A 58 2.20 4.68 4.12
N ALA A 59 1.30 4.29 3.20
CA ALA A 59 -0.13 4.57 3.31
C ALA A 59 -0.73 3.89 4.56
N GLY A 60 -0.37 2.64 4.84
CA GLY A 60 -0.76 1.93 6.04
C GLY A 60 -0.32 2.67 7.31
N LEU A 61 0.95 3.08 7.37
CA LEU A 61 1.48 3.87 8.48
C LEU A 61 0.68 5.16 8.69
N ALA A 62 0.41 5.92 7.61
CA ALA A 62 -0.33 7.18 7.68
C ALA A 62 -1.78 6.97 8.15
N LEU A 63 -2.45 5.93 7.66
CA LEU A 63 -3.83 5.62 8.03
C LEU A 63 -3.94 5.09 9.45
N GLN A 64 -3.00 4.29 9.92
CA GLN A 64 -2.95 3.85 11.32
C GLN A 64 -2.81 5.04 12.29
N VAL A 65 -2.05 6.08 11.89
CA VAL A 65 -1.96 7.33 12.67
C VAL A 65 -3.27 8.11 12.58
N LEU A 66 -3.77 8.34 11.36
CA LEU A 66 -4.98 9.12 11.10
C LEU A 66 -6.20 8.56 11.84
N LEU A 67 -6.37 7.24 11.76
CA LEU A 67 -7.49 6.52 12.34
C LEU A 67 -7.22 6.08 13.79
N ARG A 68 -6.04 6.36 14.33
CA ARG A 68 -5.59 5.91 15.66
C ARG A 68 -5.93 4.43 15.90
N ASN A 69 -5.83 3.65 14.84
CA ASN A 69 -6.18 2.25 14.82
C ASN A 69 -5.05 1.44 14.18
N PRO A 70 -4.35 0.58 14.93
CA PRO A 70 -3.27 -0.23 14.40
C PRO A 70 -3.73 -1.25 13.35
N LEU A 71 -5.04 -1.49 13.26
CA LEU A 71 -5.68 -2.40 12.32
C LEU A 71 -6.10 -1.70 11.02
N ALA A 72 -5.80 -0.41 10.86
CA ALA A 72 -6.18 0.33 9.66
C ALA A 72 -5.38 -0.18 8.46
N ASP A 73 -6.11 -0.61 7.44
CA ASP A 73 -5.59 -1.04 6.15
C ASP A 73 -5.94 -0.02 5.07
N PRO A 74 -5.04 0.30 4.14
CA PRO A 74 -5.30 1.21 3.02
C PRO A 74 -6.53 0.85 2.18
N TYR A 75 -6.89 -0.42 2.12
CA TYR A 75 -8.02 -0.90 1.33
C TYR A 75 -9.39 -0.57 1.92
N VAL A 76 -9.47 -0.32 3.23
CA VAL A 76 -10.74 0.03 3.91
C VAL A 76 -11.36 1.33 3.39
N LEU A 77 -10.55 2.20 2.75
CA LEU A 77 -10.98 3.51 2.29
C LEU A 77 -11.64 3.53 0.88
N GLY A 78 -11.88 2.37 0.25
CA GLY A 78 -12.59 2.27 -1.02
C GLY A 78 -11.80 2.63 -2.29
N HIS A 79 -10.52 2.99 -2.17
CA HIS A 79 -9.69 3.34 -3.33
C HIS A 79 -9.48 2.16 -4.27
N SER A 80 -9.27 0.96 -3.72
CA SER A 80 -9.07 -0.26 -4.50
C SER A 80 -10.30 -0.66 -5.30
N THR A 81 -11.49 -0.61 -4.67
CA THR A 81 -12.75 -0.92 -5.35
C THR A 81 -13.11 0.15 -6.39
N GLY A 82 -12.80 1.43 -6.11
CA GLY A 82 -12.91 2.50 -7.09
C GLY A 82 -11.98 2.29 -8.30
N ALA A 83 -10.74 1.88 -8.05
CA ALA A 83 -9.81 1.50 -9.11
C ALA A 83 -10.32 0.31 -9.94
N SER A 84 -10.93 -0.69 -9.29
CA SER A 84 -11.54 -1.84 -9.99
C SER A 84 -12.67 -1.41 -10.92
N VAL A 85 -13.54 -0.51 -10.47
CA VAL A 85 -14.61 0.07 -11.34
C VAL A 85 -14.00 0.78 -12.53
N GLY A 86 -13.01 1.64 -12.31
CA GLY A 86 -12.34 2.36 -13.39
C GLY A 86 -11.61 1.43 -14.38
N ALA A 87 -10.90 0.41 -13.88
CA ALA A 87 -10.22 -0.58 -14.70
C ALA A 87 -11.19 -1.40 -15.57
N LEU A 88 -12.30 -1.87 -14.98
CA LEU A 88 -13.34 -2.61 -15.70
C LEU A 88 -14.02 -1.72 -16.74
N ALA A 89 -14.28 -0.43 -16.43
CA ALA A 89 -14.80 0.53 -17.39
C ALA A 89 -13.83 0.70 -18.57
N ALA A 90 -12.54 0.89 -18.31
CA ALA A 90 -11.53 0.98 -19.35
C ALA A 90 -11.46 -0.30 -20.21
N LEU A 91 -11.53 -1.48 -19.56
CA LEU A 91 -11.53 -2.78 -20.25
C LEU A 91 -12.71 -2.92 -21.21
N LEU A 92 -13.92 -2.54 -20.78
CA LEU A 92 -15.14 -2.59 -21.58
C LEU A 92 -15.11 -1.59 -22.75
N LEU A 93 -14.48 -0.42 -22.54
CA LEU A 93 -14.32 0.62 -23.55
C LEU A 93 -13.09 0.39 -24.47
N GLY A 94 -12.31 -0.65 -24.26
CA GLY A 94 -11.08 -0.92 -25.02
C GLY A 94 -9.93 0.05 -24.73
N LEU A 95 -9.95 0.69 -23.56
CA LEU A 95 -8.91 1.62 -23.10
C LEU A 95 -7.85 0.90 -22.26
N GLN A 96 -6.77 1.60 -21.94
CA GLN A 96 -5.70 1.09 -21.09
C GLN A 96 -6.19 0.88 -19.64
N LEU A 97 -6.00 -0.32 -19.07
CA LEU A 97 -6.47 -0.66 -17.72
C LEU A 97 -5.93 0.29 -16.66
N TRP A 98 -4.63 0.62 -16.71
CA TRP A 98 -3.99 1.47 -15.72
C TRP A 98 -4.58 2.90 -15.68
N ILE A 99 -4.98 3.46 -16.84
CA ILE A 99 -5.63 4.78 -16.91
C ILE A 99 -6.99 4.70 -16.20
N GLY A 100 -7.79 3.67 -16.52
CA GLY A 100 -9.07 3.45 -15.85
C GLY A 100 -8.91 3.26 -14.35
N ALA A 101 -7.97 2.42 -13.94
CA ALA A 101 -7.69 2.18 -12.53
C ALA A 101 -7.27 3.46 -11.79
N ALA A 102 -6.35 4.23 -12.37
CA ALA A 102 -5.90 5.49 -11.79
C ALA A 102 -7.03 6.51 -11.67
N SER A 103 -7.85 6.65 -12.71
CA SER A 103 -9.01 7.55 -12.70
C SER A 103 -10.08 7.11 -11.68
N GLY A 104 -10.38 5.82 -11.60
CA GLY A 104 -11.31 5.26 -10.63
C GLY A 104 -10.84 5.42 -9.18
N ALA A 105 -9.56 5.17 -8.92
CA ALA A 105 -8.95 5.42 -7.61
C ALA A 105 -8.99 6.91 -7.24
N LEU A 106 -8.70 7.81 -8.21
CA LEU A 106 -8.77 9.25 -8.01
C LEU A 106 -10.18 9.70 -7.67
N VAL A 107 -11.20 9.25 -8.42
CA VAL A 107 -12.61 9.56 -8.16
C VAL A 107 -13.01 9.07 -6.77
N ALA A 108 -12.66 7.84 -6.39
CA ALA A 108 -12.94 7.30 -5.06
C ALA A 108 -12.25 8.13 -3.97
N GLY A 109 -10.99 8.52 -4.18
CA GLY A 109 -10.24 9.36 -3.25
C GLY A 109 -10.82 10.77 -3.09
N LEU A 110 -11.19 11.42 -4.20
CA LEU A 110 -11.83 12.74 -4.17
C LEU A 110 -13.20 12.69 -3.49
N LEU A 111 -13.97 11.64 -3.76
CA LEU A 111 -15.27 11.44 -3.11
C LEU A 111 -15.11 11.20 -1.61
N LEU A 112 -14.15 10.36 -1.21
CA LEU A 112 -13.81 10.16 0.20
C LEU A 112 -13.39 11.47 0.86
N LEU A 113 -12.47 12.23 0.24
CA LEU A 113 -12.02 13.52 0.76
C LEU A 113 -13.16 14.53 0.91
N TRP A 114 -14.10 14.55 -0.03
CA TRP A 114 -15.26 15.42 0.02
C TRP A 114 -16.22 15.02 1.16
N LEU A 115 -16.54 13.74 1.28
CA LEU A 115 -17.41 13.21 2.33
C LEU A 115 -16.77 13.27 3.72
N ALA A 116 -15.44 13.16 3.81
CA ALA A 116 -14.69 13.17 5.06
C ALA A 116 -14.53 14.59 5.68
N ARG A 117 -14.78 15.67 4.92
CA ARG A 117 -14.57 17.06 5.38
C ARG A 117 -15.18 17.35 6.76
N PRO A 118 -16.44 16.98 7.05
CA PRO A 118 -17.03 17.25 8.38
C PRO A 118 -16.34 16.44 9.48
N ALA A 119 -15.97 15.20 9.22
CA ALA A 119 -15.28 14.35 10.18
C ALA A 119 -13.87 14.86 10.50
N LEU A 120 -13.12 15.31 9.48
CA LEU A 120 -11.77 15.88 9.65
C LEU A 120 -11.77 17.21 10.42
N ALA A 121 -12.87 17.95 10.33
CA ALA A 121 -13.05 19.24 11.03
C ALA A 121 -13.54 19.08 12.46
N ALA A 122 -14.09 17.93 12.83
CA ALA A 122 -14.61 17.69 14.18
C ALA A 122 -13.47 17.64 15.21
N ALA A 123 -13.72 18.17 16.38
CA ALA A 123 -12.80 18.07 17.52
C ALA A 123 -12.70 16.62 18.02
N ASP A 124 -13.81 15.87 17.90
CA ASP A 124 -13.91 14.47 18.31
C ASP A 124 -13.01 13.54 17.48
N ASP A 125 -12.93 12.27 17.91
CA ASP A 125 -12.24 11.25 17.16
C ASP A 125 -12.95 10.99 15.82
N ALA A 126 -12.29 11.43 14.73
CA ALA A 126 -12.82 11.29 13.36
C ALA A 126 -12.79 9.83 12.85
N SER A 127 -12.08 8.94 13.55
CA SER A 127 -11.76 7.59 13.09
C SER A 127 -12.97 6.73 12.76
N PRO A 128 -14.02 6.61 13.63
CA PRO A 128 -15.16 5.76 13.32
C PRO A 128 -15.93 6.20 12.08
N ARG A 129 -16.08 7.53 11.90
CA ARG A 129 -16.78 8.10 10.74
C ARG A 129 -16.01 7.89 9.43
N LEU A 130 -14.68 8.04 9.47
CA LEU A 130 -13.83 7.81 8.29
C LEU A 130 -13.83 6.34 7.87
N ILE A 131 -13.75 5.42 8.83
CA ILE A 131 -13.81 3.98 8.57
C ILE A 131 -15.16 3.61 7.95
N LEU A 132 -16.28 4.10 8.53
CA LEU A 132 -17.61 3.82 8.02
C LEU A 132 -17.81 4.38 6.60
N LEU A 133 -17.40 5.63 6.34
CA LEU A 133 -17.46 6.24 5.00
C LEU A 133 -16.65 5.43 3.98
N GLY A 134 -15.43 5.04 4.34
CA GLY A 134 -14.59 4.22 3.48
C GLY A 134 -15.21 2.86 3.19
N ALA A 135 -15.74 2.18 4.20
CA ALA A 135 -16.41 0.88 4.06
C ALA A 135 -17.67 0.98 3.18
N MET A 136 -18.47 2.04 3.32
CA MET A 136 -19.65 2.25 2.48
C MET A 136 -19.27 2.53 1.03
N LEU A 137 -18.24 3.35 0.79
CA LEU A 137 -17.71 3.58 -0.55
C LEU A 137 -17.17 2.29 -1.16
N ALA A 138 -16.41 1.50 -0.39
CA ALA A 138 -15.91 0.20 -0.83
C ALA A 138 -17.05 -0.76 -1.19
N ALA A 139 -18.14 -0.79 -0.43
CA ALA A 139 -19.31 -1.61 -0.72
C ALA A 139 -20.01 -1.18 -2.01
N VAL A 140 -20.23 0.12 -2.22
CA VAL A 140 -20.87 0.66 -3.43
C VAL A 140 -20.01 0.38 -4.67
N PHE A 141 -18.72 0.74 -4.63
CA PHE A 141 -17.82 0.49 -5.75
C PHE A 141 -17.62 -1.01 -6.00
N GLY A 142 -17.58 -1.83 -4.94
CA GLY A 142 -17.50 -3.29 -5.04
C GLY A 142 -18.72 -3.89 -5.75
N ALA A 143 -19.92 -3.42 -5.41
CA ALA A 143 -21.15 -3.84 -6.09
C ALA A 143 -21.15 -3.44 -7.58
N ILE A 144 -20.73 -2.19 -7.89
CA ILE A 144 -20.60 -1.74 -9.29
C ILE A 144 -19.57 -2.59 -10.04
N ALA A 145 -18.40 -2.85 -9.45
CA ALA A 145 -17.36 -3.68 -10.05
C ALA A 145 -17.87 -5.10 -10.34
N THR A 146 -18.62 -5.71 -9.40
CA THR A 146 -19.20 -7.04 -9.60
C THR A 146 -20.21 -7.06 -10.76
N LEU A 147 -21.08 -6.05 -10.86
CA LEU A 147 -22.01 -5.92 -11.99
C LEU A 147 -21.27 -5.74 -13.32
N MET A 148 -20.23 -4.91 -13.34
CA MET A 148 -19.41 -4.70 -14.54
C MET A 148 -18.64 -5.97 -14.93
N LEU A 149 -18.16 -6.75 -13.96
CA LEU A 149 -17.45 -8.01 -14.23
C LEU A 149 -18.35 -9.01 -14.97
N ALA A 150 -19.66 -9.02 -14.71
CA ALA A 150 -20.63 -9.85 -15.43
C ALA A 150 -20.80 -9.44 -16.91
N LEU A 151 -20.38 -8.24 -17.29
CA LEU A 151 -20.42 -7.74 -18.68
C LEU A 151 -19.08 -7.95 -19.42
N VAL A 152 -18.03 -8.40 -18.73
CA VAL A 152 -16.72 -8.65 -19.35
C VAL A 152 -16.78 -9.87 -20.25
N PRO A 153 -16.31 -9.81 -21.51
CA PRO A 153 -16.23 -10.98 -22.39
C PRO A 153 -15.35 -12.10 -21.81
N ASP A 154 -15.74 -13.36 -22.01
CA ASP A 154 -15.06 -14.55 -21.43
C ASP A 154 -13.55 -14.57 -21.70
N GLN A 155 -13.12 -14.14 -22.91
CA GLN A 155 -11.71 -14.11 -23.27
C GLN A 155 -10.86 -13.15 -22.41
N ARG A 156 -11.47 -12.11 -21.83
CA ARG A 156 -10.81 -11.10 -21.01
C ARG A 156 -11.08 -11.28 -19.52
N LEU A 157 -12.06 -12.13 -19.16
CA LEU A 157 -12.54 -12.31 -17.79
C LEU A 157 -11.42 -12.77 -16.85
N ARG A 158 -10.61 -13.74 -17.27
CA ARG A 158 -9.48 -14.24 -16.48
C ARG A 158 -8.48 -13.12 -16.14
N GLY A 159 -8.09 -12.32 -17.13
CA GLY A 159 -7.18 -11.19 -16.92
C GLY A 159 -7.77 -10.13 -15.98
N ALA A 160 -9.07 -9.83 -16.11
CA ALA A 160 -9.76 -8.91 -15.22
C ALA A 160 -9.76 -9.40 -13.77
N ILE A 161 -10.05 -10.69 -13.53
CA ILE A 161 -10.03 -11.31 -12.19
C ILE A 161 -8.61 -11.28 -11.61
N PHE A 162 -7.58 -11.66 -12.39
CA PHE A 162 -6.19 -11.64 -11.93
C PHE A 162 -5.77 -10.23 -11.52
N TRP A 163 -6.09 -9.23 -12.33
CA TRP A 163 -5.80 -7.84 -12.01
C TRP A 163 -6.54 -7.38 -10.74
N MET A 164 -7.82 -7.75 -10.57
CA MET A 164 -8.59 -7.40 -9.36
C MET A 164 -8.04 -8.04 -8.09
N VAL A 165 -7.42 -9.20 -8.17
CA VAL A 165 -6.79 -9.90 -7.03
C VAL A 165 -5.37 -9.38 -6.76
N GLY A 166 -4.79 -8.65 -7.71
CA GLY A 166 -3.44 -8.09 -7.66
C GLY A 166 -2.44 -8.85 -8.51
N ASP A 167 -1.97 -8.21 -9.56
CA ASP A 167 -1.05 -8.78 -10.53
C ASP A 167 0.02 -7.75 -10.93
N LEU A 168 1.26 -8.21 -11.00
CA LEU A 168 2.42 -7.42 -11.45
C LEU A 168 2.98 -7.93 -12.78
N SER A 169 2.36 -8.92 -13.43
CA SER A 169 2.88 -9.55 -14.66
C SER A 169 2.98 -8.57 -15.85
N GLY A 170 2.08 -7.59 -15.91
CA GLY A 170 2.06 -6.55 -16.94
C GLY A 170 2.53 -5.16 -16.43
N ALA A 171 3.18 -5.11 -15.27
CA ALA A 171 3.60 -3.84 -14.72
C ALA A 171 4.85 -3.33 -15.44
N ASP A 172 4.69 -2.22 -16.17
CA ASP A 172 5.82 -1.45 -16.67
C ASP A 172 6.61 -0.84 -15.50
N ALA A 173 7.90 -0.55 -15.72
CA ALA A 173 8.75 0.10 -14.72
C ALA A 173 8.16 1.46 -14.33
N SER A 174 7.25 1.44 -13.35
CA SER A 174 6.61 2.65 -12.86
C SER A 174 7.57 3.38 -11.91
N LEU A 175 8.50 4.13 -12.48
CA LEU A 175 9.36 5.05 -11.73
C LEU A 175 8.53 6.02 -10.88
N TRP A 176 7.29 6.31 -11.31
CA TRP A 176 6.37 7.17 -10.57
C TRP A 176 6.04 6.63 -9.18
N ASN A 177 5.91 5.31 -9.00
CA ASN A 177 5.66 4.72 -7.68
C ASN A 177 6.87 4.91 -6.75
N ILE A 178 8.09 4.77 -7.27
CA ILE A 178 9.32 4.99 -6.51
C ILE A 178 9.47 6.48 -6.13
N VAL A 179 9.25 7.38 -7.10
CA VAL A 179 9.28 8.83 -6.87
C VAL A 179 8.21 9.24 -5.86
N ALA A 180 6.98 8.76 -5.99
CA ALA A 180 5.91 9.04 -5.06
C ALA A 180 6.21 8.50 -3.66
N ALA A 181 6.78 7.30 -3.53
CA ALA A 181 7.23 6.75 -2.25
C ALA A 181 8.34 7.59 -1.61
N ALA A 182 9.31 8.07 -2.42
CA ALA A 182 10.36 8.96 -1.96
C ALA A 182 9.81 10.31 -1.48
N VAL A 183 8.84 10.89 -2.20
CA VAL A 183 8.17 12.13 -1.78
C VAL A 183 7.37 11.90 -0.49
N PHE A 184 6.65 10.78 -0.39
CA PHE A 184 5.85 10.49 0.79
C PHE A 184 6.70 10.23 2.03
N VAL A 185 7.79 9.47 1.91
CA VAL A 185 8.71 9.25 3.04
C VAL A 185 9.40 10.54 3.46
N ALA A 186 9.79 11.41 2.52
CA ALA A 186 10.36 12.71 2.82
C ALA A 186 9.37 13.61 3.57
N TRP A 187 8.10 13.61 3.17
CA TRP A 187 7.05 14.33 3.88
C TRP A 187 6.83 13.77 5.30
N LEU A 188 6.73 12.45 5.47
CA LEU A 188 6.64 11.83 6.79
C LEU A 188 7.86 12.13 7.65
N TRP A 189 9.05 12.17 7.06
CA TRP A 189 10.27 12.57 7.78
C TRP A 189 10.21 14.03 8.25
N ALA A 190 9.78 14.95 7.39
CA ALA A 190 9.66 16.36 7.72
C ALA A 190 8.60 16.60 8.80
N ARG A 191 7.44 15.93 8.67
CA ARG A 191 6.29 16.07 9.59
C ARG A 191 6.31 15.09 10.78
N GLY A 192 7.33 14.25 10.90
CA GLY A 192 7.36 13.14 11.86
C GLY A 192 7.04 13.55 13.29
N ARG A 193 7.56 14.68 13.78
CA ARG A 193 7.26 15.19 15.13
C ARG A 193 5.78 15.58 15.29
N SER A 194 5.17 16.23 14.30
CA SER A 194 3.76 16.59 14.30
C SER A 194 2.87 15.34 14.24
N VAL A 195 3.27 14.33 13.47
CA VAL A 195 2.58 13.05 13.39
C VAL A 195 2.68 12.29 14.72
N ASP A 196 3.84 12.29 15.38
CA ASP A 196 4.02 11.68 16.70
C ASP A 196 3.11 12.35 17.75
N ARG A 197 2.99 13.69 17.72
CA ARG A 197 2.08 14.43 18.61
C ARG A 197 0.61 14.12 18.35
N LEU A 198 0.22 13.94 17.07
CA LEU A 198 -1.15 13.56 16.72
C LEU A 198 -1.56 12.20 17.30
N MET A 199 -0.61 11.28 17.48
CA MET A 199 -0.86 9.99 18.12
C MET A 199 -1.24 10.09 19.61
N LEU A 200 -0.86 11.18 20.28
CA LEU A 200 -1.27 11.45 21.66
C LEU A 200 -2.75 11.84 21.80
N GLY A 201 -3.41 12.15 20.69
CA GLY A 201 -4.79 12.58 20.60
C GLY A 201 -4.92 13.98 20.00
N ALA A 202 -6.11 14.30 19.48
CA ALA A 202 -6.37 15.57 18.82
C ALA A 202 -6.21 16.76 19.79
N ASP A 203 -6.75 16.63 20.99
CA ASP A 203 -6.72 17.67 22.01
C ASP A 203 -5.30 17.94 22.49
N ALA A 204 -4.53 16.86 22.77
CA ALA A 204 -3.13 16.98 23.17
C ALA A 204 -2.27 17.61 22.06
N ALA A 205 -2.49 17.21 20.80
CA ALA A 205 -1.78 17.78 19.65
C ALA A 205 -2.13 19.27 19.47
N TRP A 206 -3.39 19.64 19.63
CA TRP A 206 -3.85 21.02 19.53
C TRP A 206 -3.24 21.89 20.64
N LEU A 207 -3.22 21.42 21.89
CA LEU A 207 -2.57 22.12 23.03
C LEU A 207 -1.07 22.31 22.80
N LEU A 208 -0.42 21.40 22.03
CA LEU A 208 0.97 21.51 21.63
C LEU A 208 1.19 22.39 20.39
N GLY A 209 0.14 23.09 19.91
CA GLY A 209 0.18 24.03 18.79
C GLY A 209 0.15 23.38 17.39
N GLU A 210 -0.23 22.09 17.28
CA GLU A 210 -0.31 21.45 15.97
C GLU A 210 -1.60 21.80 15.22
N PRO A 211 -1.54 22.06 13.91
CA PRO A 211 -2.72 22.29 13.08
C PRO A 211 -3.40 20.95 12.75
N VAL A 212 -4.09 20.35 13.73
CA VAL A 212 -4.65 18.98 13.68
C VAL A 212 -5.47 18.71 12.43
N ARG A 213 -6.40 19.64 12.08
CA ARG A 213 -7.25 19.49 10.87
C ARG A 213 -6.41 19.38 9.60
N ARG A 214 -5.41 20.25 9.46
CA ARG A 214 -4.53 20.27 8.29
C ARG A 214 -3.69 19.01 8.23
N LEU A 215 -3.14 18.55 9.34
CA LEU A 215 -2.31 17.35 9.41
C LEU A 215 -3.12 16.09 9.08
N ARG A 216 -4.37 16.00 9.59
CA ARG A 216 -5.29 14.89 9.22
C ARG A 216 -5.61 14.89 7.72
N LEU A 217 -5.85 16.07 7.14
CA LEU A 217 -6.10 16.19 5.70
C LEU A 217 -4.86 15.79 4.88
N GLU A 218 -3.67 16.27 5.26
CA GLU A 218 -2.42 15.91 4.60
C GLU A 218 -2.19 14.39 4.64
N LEU A 219 -2.36 13.74 5.80
CA LEU A 219 -2.25 12.28 5.95
C LEU A 219 -3.22 11.53 5.03
N LEU A 220 -4.48 11.97 4.97
CA LEU A 220 -5.49 11.34 4.13
C LEU A 220 -5.18 11.51 2.64
N VAL A 221 -4.75 12.71 2.22
CA VAL A 221 -4.38 12.99 0.82
C VAL A 221 -3.18 12.14 0.39
N PHE A 222 -2.10 12.13 1.17
CA PHE A 222 -0.92 11.33 0.84
C PHE A 222 -1.23 9.83 0.81
N ALA A 223 -1.99 9.32 1.79
CA ALA A 223 -2.41 7.93 1.79
C ALA A 223 -3.29 7.59 0.57
N SER A 224 -4.26 8.46 0.23
CA SER A 224 -5.14 8.28 -0.93
C SER A 224 -4.36 8.23 -2.25
N LEU A 225 -3.43 9.16 -2.44
CA LEU A 225 -2.58 9.20 -3.64
C LEU A 225 -1.67 7.97 -3.71
N ALA A 226 -1.07 7.57 -2.59
CA ALA A 226 -0.20 6.40 -2.53
C ALA A 226 -0.96 5.12 -2.90
N VAL A 227 -2.16 4.92 -2.34
CA VAL A 227 -3.00 3.75 -2.66
C VAL A 227 -3.47 3.80 -4.11
N GLY A 228 -3.89 4.96 -4.59
CA GLY A 228 -4.32 5.15 -5.98
C GLY A 228 -3.24 4.77 -6.99
N LEU A 229 -2.01 5.26 -6.79
CA LEU A 229 -0.85 4.91 -7.62
C LEU A 229 -0.47 3.43 -7.50
N ALA A 230 -0.46 2.88 -6.29
CA ALA A 230 -0.14 1.48 -6.07
C ALA A 230 -1.14 0.57 -6.80
N VAL A 231 -2.45 0.79 -6.60
CA VAL A 231 -3.51 -0.04 -7.19
C VAL A 231 -3.59 0.11 -8.70
N SER A 232 -3.34 1.29 -9.26
CA SER A 232 -3.31 1.48 -10.72
C SER A 232 -2.20 0.67 -11.40
N THR A 233 -1.12 0.36 -10.68
CA THR A 233 0.02 -0.41 -11.18
C THR A 233 -0.14 -1.92 -10.97
N SER A 234 -0.61 -2.34 -9.78
CA SER A 234 -0.60 -3.75 -9.35
C SER A 234 -1.97 -4.36 -9.14
N GLY A 235 -3.05 -3.59 -9.35
CA GLY A 235 -4.35 -4.02 -8.86
C GLY A 235 -4.38 -4.09 -7.32
N SER A 236 -5.26 -4.92 -6.78
CA SER A 236 -5.55 -4.98 -5.33
C SER A 236 -4.57 -5.87 -4.58
N VAL A 237 -3.62 -5.28 -3.84
CA VAL A 237 -2.64 -6.02 -3.01
C VAL A 237 -2.78 -5.64 -1.54
N GLY A 238 -3.52 -6.42 -0.76
CA GLY A 238 -3.77 -6.19 0.67
C GLY A 238 -2.61 -6.56 1.60
N PHE A 239 -2.80 -6.28 2.88
CA PHE A 239 -1.94 -6.65 4.02
C PHE A 239 -0.57 -5.96 4.13
N VAL A 240 0.01 -5.40 3.06
CA VAL A 240 1.34 -4.78 3.11
C VAL A 240 1.38 -3.66 4.15
N GLY A 241 0.44 -2.71 4.06
CA GLY A 241 0.38 -1.57 4.96
C GLY A 241 0.10 -1.95 6.41
N LEU A 242 -0.73 -2.97 6.58
CA LEU A 242 -1.13 -3.45 7.89
C LEU A 242 0.00 -4.19 8.61
N VAL A 243 0.64 -5.13 7.92
CA VAL A 243 1.67 -6.00 8.52
C VAL A 243 2.95 -5.23 8.81
N VAL A 244 3.40 -4.39 7.88
CA VAL A 244 4.70 -3.72 7.97
C VAL A 244 4.74 -2.71 9.12
N ALA A 245 3.81 -1.76 9.14
CA ALA A 245 3.83 -0.70 10.16
C ALA A 245 3.59 -1.26 11.57
N GLN A 246 2.64 -2.21 11.70
CA GLN A 246 2.35 -2.86 12.98
C GLN A 246 3.53 -3.73 13.46
N GLY A 247 4.19 -4.46 12.56
CA GLY A 247 5.35 -5.28 12.90
C GLY A 247 6.47 -4.46 13.56
N TRP A 248 6.79 -3.28 13.01
CA TRP A 248 7.80 -2.40 13.59
C TRP A 248 7.37 -1.76 14.91
N ARG A 249 6.08 -1.45 15.07
CA ARG A 249 5.56 -0.96 16.38
C ARG A 249 5.69 -2.03 17.46
N LEU A 250 5.38 -3.28 17.16
CA LEU A 250 5.57 -4.41 18.08
C LEU A 250 7.06 -4.68 18.37
N ALA A 251 7.95 -4.33 17.44
CA ALA A 251 9.41 -4.36 17.67
C ALA A 251 9.92 -3.14 18.47
N GLY A 252 9.03 -2.29 19.00
CA GLY A 252 9.36 -1.14 19.85
C GLY A 252 9.77 0.11 19.11
N VAL A 253 9.56 0.20 17.78
CA VAL A 253 9.82 1.42 17.02
C VAL A 253 8.58 2.31 17.10
N LEU A 254 8.70 3.46 17.75
CA LEU A 254 7.56 4.36 17.99
C LEU A 254 7.67 5.68 17.23
N ARG A 255 8.88 6.10 16.86
CA ARG A 255 9.10 7.39 16.18
C ARG A 255 8.71 7.30 14.72
N THR A 256 7.82 8.17 14.25
CA THR A 256 7.34 8.19 12.85
C THR A 256 8.47 8.30 11.84
N ARG A 257 9.52 9.06 12.13
CA ARG A 257 10.68 9.18 11.22
C ARG A 257 11.37 7.85 10.96
N GLU A 258 11.61 7.08 11.99
CA GLU A 258 12.22 5.75 11.89
C GLU A 258 11.23 4.78 11.22
N LEU A 259 9.97 4.76 11.70
CA LEU A 259 8.90 3.94 11.11
C LEU A 259 8.71 4.16 9.61
N ALA A 260 8.80 5.40 9.13
CA ALA A 260 8.62 5.72 7.72
C ALA A 260 9.71 5.08 6.84
N LEU A 261 10.99 5.17 7.25
CA LEU A 261 12.10 4.54 6.51
C LEU A 261 12.03 3.01 6.57
N LEU A 262 11.74 2.47 7.75
CA LEU A 262 11.60 1.03 7.92
C LEU A 262 10.40 0.50 7.15
N SER A 263 9.27 1.23 7.13
CA SER A 263 8.08 0.84 6.35
C SER A 263 8.33 0.88 4.85
N LEU A 264 9.03 1.90 4.35
CA LEU A 264 9.42 2.00 2.94
C LEU A 264 10.22 0.76 2.51
N LEU A 265 11.29 0.44 3.23
CA LEU A 265 12.18 -0.68 2.89
C LEU A 265 11.50 -2.04 3.08
N SER A 266 10.78 -2.24 4.21
CA SER A 266 10.08 -3.50 4.46
C SER A 266 8.94 -3.73 3.49
N GLY A 267 8.20 -2.68 3.12
CA GLY A 267 7.14 -2.76 2.12
C GLY A 267 7.67 -3.18 0.76
N ALA A 268 8.79 -2.58 0.33
CA ALA A 268 9.49 -2.98 -0.89
C ALA A 268 9.94 -4.45 -0.83
N ALA A 269 10.64 -4.85 0.23
CA ALA A 269 11.15 -6.21 0.39
C ALA A 269 10.02 -7.24 0.43
N LEU A 270 8.94 -6.95 1.17
CA LEU A 270 7.80 -7.85 1.33
C LEU A 270 7.10 -8.10 0.00
N LEU A 271 6.81 -7.05 -0.78
CA LEU A 271 6.11 -7.23 -2.04
C LEU A 271 7.01 -7.80 -3.15
N MET A 272 8.29 -7.44 -3.20
CA MET A 272 9.25 -8.11 -4.09
C MET A 272 9.40 -9.60 -3.77
N GLY A 273 9.43 -9.95 -2.48
CA GLY A 273 9.48 -11.36 -2.04
C GLY A 273 8.21 -12.13 -2.38
N ALA A 274 7.03 -11.52 -2.19
CA ALA A 274 5.75 -12.12 -2.56
C ALA A 274 5.63 -12.31 -4.08
N ASP A 275 6.07 -11.34 -4.87
CA ASP A 275 6.12 -11.45 -6.33
C ASP A 275 7.09 -12.53 -6.79
N LEU A 276 8.25 -12.66 -6.17
CA LEU A 276 9.18 -13.75 -6.44
C LEU A 276 8.52 -15.11 -6.18
N LEU A 277 7.87 -15.28 -5.02
CA LEU A 277 7.12 -16.50 -4.70
C LEU A 277 6.02 -16.79 -5.72
N ALA A 278 5.26 -15.77 -6.11
CA ALA A 278 4.19 -15.89 -7.11
C ALA A 278 4.69 -16.43 -8.45
N ARG A 279 5.95 -16.14 -8.82
CA ARG A 279 6.59 -16.59 -10.07
C ARG A 279 7.24 -17.96 -10.00
N ILE A 280 7.65 -18.44 -8.82
CA ILE A 280 8.45 -19.67 -8.72
C ILE A 280 7.68 -20.87 -8.17
N VAL A 281 6.64 -20.66 -7.34
CA VAL A 281 5.97 -21.75 -6.59
C VAL A 281 5.25 -22.73 -7.50
N VAL A 282 4.63 -22.26 -8.59
CA VAL A 282 3.85 -23.10 -9.53
C VAL A 282 4.35 -22.92 -10.98
N ALA A 283 5.65 -22.59 -11.13
CA ALA A 283 6.23 -22.38 -12.46
C ALA A 283 5.92 -23.53 -13.43
N PRO A 284 5.57 -23.26 -14.71
CA PRO A 284 5.64 -21.97 -15.39
C PRO A 284 4.40 -21.08 -15.22
N LEU A 285 3.38 -21.48 -14.45
CA LEU A 285 2.21 -20.67 -14.17
C LEU A 285 2.56 -19.61 -13.13
N GLU A 286 2.06 -18.39 -13.33
CA GLU A 286 2.21 -17.30 -12.38
C GLU A 286 0.94 -17.16 -11.53
N LEU A 287 1.15 -16.92 -10.22
CA LEU A 287 0.06 -16.67 -9.28
C LEU A 287 -0.16 -15.17 -9.12
N PRO A 288 -1.40 -14.71 -8.84
CA PRO A 288 -1.63 -13.30 -8.50
C PRO A 288 -0.92 -12.96 -7.19
N VAL A 289 -0.09 -11.92 -7.21
CA VAL A 289 0.73 -11.50 -6.05
C VAL A 289 -0.13 -11.12 -4.84
N GLY A 290 -1.32 -10.57 -5.07
CA GLY A 290 -2.25 -10.22 -3.99
C GLY A 290 -2.75 -11.45 -3.23
N ALA A 291 -2.97 -12.59 -3.90
CA ALA A 291 -3.33 -13.85 -3.24
C ALA A 291 -2.16 -14.38 -2.39
N VAL A 292 -0.92 -14.32 -2.89
CA VAL A 292 0.28 -14.70 -2.14
C VAL A 292 0.44 -13.80 -0.91
N MET A 293 0.23 -12.49 -1.08
CA MET A 293 0.27 -11.55 0.05
C MET A 293 -0.81 -11.83 1.09
N ALA A 294 -2.02 -12.22 0.69
CA ALA A 294 -3.08 -12.59 1.63
C ALA A 294 -2.72 -13.86 2.41
N LEU A 295 -2.16 -14.88 1.74
CA LEU A 295 -1.74 -16.14 2.37
C LEU A 295 -0.59 -15.94 3.38
N VAL A 296 0.29 -14.98 3.17
CA VAL A 296 1.39 -14.67 4.09
C VAL A 296 0.95 -13.63 5.13
N GLY A 297 0.28 -12.59 4.70
CA GLY A 297 -0.06 -11.43 5.52
C GLY A 297 -1.14 -11.72 6.56
N ALA A 298 -2.19 -12.48 6.21
CA ALA A 298 -3.27 -12.76 7.14
C ALA A 298 -2.82 -13.61 8.34
N PRO A 299 -2.07 -14.73 8.18
CA PRO A 299 -1.52 -15.46 9.32
C PRO A 299 -0.52 -14.64 10.15
N CYS A 300 0.34 -13.85 9.50
CA CYS A 300 1.26 -12.96 10.18
C CYS A 300 0.50 -11.95 11.07
N PHE A 301 -0.59 -11.40 10.54
CA PHE A 301 -1.41 -10.45 11.26
C PHE A 301 -2.19 -11.09 12.42
N ILE A 302 -2.75 -12.29 12.25
CA ILE A 302 -3.38 -13.07 13.33
C ILE A 302 -2.38 -13.29 14.47
N TRP A 303 -1.14 -13.61 14.13
CA TRP A 303 -0.07 -13.78 15.12
C TRP A 303 0.26 -12.45 15.87
N PHE A 304 0.26 -11.30 15.18
CA PHE A 304 0.42 -9.99 15.81
C PHE A 304 -0.71 -9.69 16.80
N LEU A 305 -1.96 -9.98 16.41
CA LEU A 305 -3.11 -9.82 17.31
C LEU A 305 -3.00 -10.69 18.56
N ALA A 306 -2.61 -11.94 18.40
CA ALA A 306 -2.42 -12.85 19.53
C ALA A 306 -1.31 -12.41 20.50
N ARG A 307 -0.28 -11.71 20.02
CA ARG A 307 0.79 -11.14 20.85
C ARG A 307 0.46 -9.77 21.46
N GLY A 308 -0.30 -8.94 20.74
CA GLY A 308 -0.69 -7.61 21.20
C GLY A 308 -1.79 -7.59 22.26
N LEU A 309 -2.44 -8.72 22.50
CA LEU A 309 -3.45 -8.92 23.57
C LEU A 309 -2.83 -9.35 24.92
N LYS A 310 -1.49 -9.43 25.00
CA LYS A 310 -0.75 -9.62 26.24
C LYS A 310 -0.10 -8.32 26.69
#